data_a34f7a0c32c75103541b2ee51307db9b
#
_entry.id   a34f7a0c32c75103541b2ee51307db9b
#
_cell.length_a   1.000
_cell.length_b   1.000
_cell.length_c   1.000
_cell.angle_alpha   90.00
_cell.angle_beta   90.00
_cell.angle_gamma   90.00
#
_symmetry.space_group_name_H-M   'P 1'
#
loop_
_entity.id
_entity.type
_entity.pdbx_description
1 polymer ?
#
loop_
_entity_poly.entity_id
_entity_poly.type
_entity_poly.pdbx_seq_one_letter_code
_entity_poly.pdbx_strand_id
1 'polypeptide(L)'
;MITRSLTRSKALIWTAFPAEIRLMILATIANQKYPGWASLASVCREWQHVLEKANFYKIKLRVSCLNDFEYIASPQKRGIIHHICLNVELPRYASTCCSKRRSPSVRISPIVSDGIWKLFSILGTWGPANNLALEINVYSPSDCEHSFRNLNLSSDDIEHDEDAMPDAWRTRIPFHDPQHGWMHGQRVKAPPRSAMLRLFRPIQLVFREMLPRVKAVTCLIIRRQLRRCISPSGLGLLLSRFDRLEHISYEPWAPYEAADREFHDREIGLSFTMWNNLPDTRNILTVFEDSHKFYDPFPKPPAYIPWFNLFDPSEGLAAVFASKSLDLQHLAISFMVNAEELFQHCRSTWSWSHLQSLALTSQLLQDDSEKREQIEALLCRARVLVQKMPKINTFVLWNDGKAHACAFIYRIDGDRASLSPLVVKSWQLAASKLRYSELQLKQECIQAVLKSHGDAIYHLELPCEVIDPASLWQIRREGYSLAQ
;
A
#
# COMPACT_ATOMS: atom_id res chain seq x y z
N MET A 1 -58.19 44.08 -6.89
CA MET A 1 -57.35 43.34 -7.87
C MET A 1 -55.92 43.68 -7.59
N ILE A 2 -55.21 42.77 -6.94
CA ILE A 2 -53.79 42.90 -6.67
C ILE A 2 -53.06 42.00 -7.66
N THR A 3 -52.50 42.61 -8.72
CA THR A 3 -51.66 41.93 -9.68
C THR A 3 -50.30 41.67 -9.04
N ARG A 4 -50.04 40.41 -8.65
CA ARG A 4 -48.72 39.93 -8.30
C ARG A 4 -47.84 39.91 -9.55
N SER A 5 -46.93 40.89 -9.64
CA SER A 5 -45.82 40.89 -10.57
C SER A 5 -44.92 39.69 -10.23
N LEU A 6 -44.97 38.63 -11.05
CA LEU A 6 -43.99 37.55 -11.07
C LEU A 6 -42.66 38.15 -11.61
N THR A 7 -41.78 38.54 -10.74
CA THR A 7 -40.39 38.80 -11.11
C THR A 7 -39.81 37.56 -11.75
N ARG A 8 -39.68 37.56 -13.09
CA ARG A 8 -38.91 36.59 -13.84
C ARG A 8 -37.49 36.59 -13.25
N SER A 9 -37.13 35.57 -12.48
CA SER A 9 -35.71 35.34 -12.12
C SER A 9 -34.93 35.24 -13.43
N LYS A 10 -34.00 36.15 -13.65
CA LYS A 10 -33.08 36.07 -14.79
C LYS A 10 -32.38 34.75 -14.65
N ALA A 11 -32.66 33.79 -15.53
CA ALA A 11 -31.94 32.53 -15.57
C ALA A 11 -30.46 32.86 -15.72
N LEU A 12 -29.65 32.43 -14.77
CA LEU A 12 -28.19 32.59 -14.81
C LEU A 12 -27.69 31.85 -16.05
N ILE A 13 -27.20 32.59 -17.03
CA ILE A 13 -26.69 32.01 -18.27
C ILE A 13 -25.24 31.55 -17.99
N TRP A 14 -24.94 30.29 -18.18
CA TRP A 14 -23.63 29.66 -17.95
C TRP A 14 -22.47 30.48 -18.53
N THR A 15 -22.63 30.95 -19.78
CA THR A 15 -21.61 31.74 -20.49
C THR A 15 -21.40 33.17 -19.92
N ALA A 16 -22.27 33.63 -19.04
CA ALA A 16 -22.11 34.93 -18.38
C ALA A 16 -21.07 34.89 -17.24
N PHE A 17 -20.74 33.70 -16.74
CA PHE A 17 -19.67 33.57 -15.75
C PHE A 17 -18.29 33.65 -16.39
N PRO A 18 -17.29 34.29 -15.72
CA PRO A 18 -15.90 34.19 -16.11
C PRO A 18 -15.43 32.73 -16.25
N ALA A 19 -14.47 32.48 -17.13
CA ALA A 19 -13.97 31.11 -17.38
C ALA A 19 -13.45 30.43 -16.10
N GLU A 20 -12.81 31.20 -15.24
CA GLU A 20 -12.26 30.73 -13.95
C GLU A 20 -13.38 30.20 -13.04
N ILE A 21 -14.48 30.94 -12.93
CA ILE A 21 -15.63 30.54 -12.12
C ILE A 21 -16.29 29.29 -12.69
N ARG A 22 -16.42 29.18 -14.01
CA ARG A 22 -16.94 27.98 -14.66
C ARG A 22 -16.06 26.77 -14.38
N LEU A 23 -14.73 26.92 -14.48
CA LEU A 23 -13.77 25.85 -14.16
C LEU A 23 -13.82 25.47 -12.68
N MET A 24 -13.96 26.42 -11.75
CA MET A 24 -14.13 26.13 -10.32
C MET A 24 -15.40 25.30 -10.05
N ILE A 25 -16.52 25.68 -10.69
CA ILE A 25 -17.79 24.93 -10.55
C ILE A 25 -17.59 23.50 -11.08
N LEU A 26 -16.98 23.33 -12.26
CA LEU A 26 -16.75 22.00 -12.85
C LEU A 26 -15.77 21.17 -12.00
N ALA A 27 -14.73 21.77 -11.47
CA ALA A 27 -13.81 21.10 -10.56
C ALA A 27 -14.51 20.67 -9.27
N THR A 28 -15.38 21.50 -8.71
CA THR A 28 -16.19 21.16 -7.53
C THR A 28 -17.12 19.95 -7.82
N ILE A 29 -17.79 19.95 -8.97
CA ILE A 29 -18.64 18.82 -9.40
C ILE A 29 -17.82 17.54 -9.55
N ALA A 30 -16.64 17.63 -10.18
CA ALA A 30 -15.74 16.50 -10.37
C ALA A 30 -15.19 15.96 -9.04
N ASN A 31 -14.94 16.82 -8.06
CA ASN A 31 -14.43 16.43 -6.74
C ASN A 31 -15.51 15.83 -5.84
N GLN A 32 -16.74 16.35 -5.90
CA GLN A 32 -17.85 15.85 -5.08
C GLN A 32 -18.34 14.47 -5.52
N LYS A 33 -18.18 14.12 -6.79
CA LYS A 33 -18.55 12.81 -7.38
C LYS A 33 -19.96 12.30 -7.00
N TYR A 34 -20.93 13.20 -6.96
CA TYR A 34 -22.33 12.81 -6.73
C TYR A 34 -22.78 11.75 -7.76
N PRO A 35 -23.68 10.83 -7.39
CA PRO A 35 -24.19 9.85 -8.33
C PRO A 35 -24.64 10.48 -9.65
N GLY A 36 -24.13 10.00 -10.78
CA GLY A 36 -24.46 10.50 -12.10
C GLY A 36 -23.62 11.69 -12.60
N TRP A 37 -22.66 12.23 -11.82
CA TRP A 37 -21.82 13.36 -12.22
C TRP A 37 -21.10 13.13 -13.57
N ALA A 38 -20.71 11.89 -13.85
CA ALA A 38 -20.02 11.53 -15.07
C ALA A 38 -20.84 11.81 -16.34
N SER A 39 -22.17 11.67 -16.26
CA SER A 39 -23.09 11.94 -17.39
C SER A 39 -23.16 13.43 -17.73
N LEU A 40 -22.78 14.31 -16.81
CA LEU A 40 -22.73 15.75 -17.06
C LEU A 40 -21.70 16.13 -18.13
N ALA A 41 -20.76 15.25 -18.47
CA ALA A 41 -19.86 15.42 -19.60
C ALA A 41 -20.61 15.56 -20.95
N SER A 42 -21.88 15.14 -21.04
CA SER A 42 -22.69 15.30 -22.25
C SER A 42 -23.37 16.67 -22.41
N VAL A 43 -23.26 17.57 -21.44
CA VAL A 43 -23.94 18.88 -21.44
C VAL A 43 -23.42 19.79 -22.57
N CYS A 44 -22.11 19.98 -22.68
CA CYS A 44 -21.45 20.72 -23.75
C CYS A 44 -19.95 20.39 -23.82
N ARG A 45 -19.25 20.88 -24.85
CA ARG A 45 -17.82 20.61 -25.06
C ARG A 45 -16.92 21.06 -23.91
N GLU A 46 -17.23 22.18 -23.25
CA GLU A 46 -16.45 22.67 -22.08
C GLU A 46 -16.60 21.70 -20.90
N TRP A 47 -17.82 21.28 -20.59
CA TRP A 47 -18.12 20.29 -19.56
C TRP A 47 -17.48 18.95 -19.90
N GLN A 48 -17.60 18.51 -21.15
CA GLN A 48 -16.98 17.28 -21.63
C GLN A 48 -15.48 17.30 -21.37
N HIS A 49 -14.77 18.36 -21.76
CA HIS A 49 -13.33 18.45 -21.63
C HIS A 49 -12.86 18.33 -20.17
N VAL A 50 -13.53 18.99 -19.23
CA VAL A 50 -13.15 18.98 -17.82
C VAL A 50 -13.56 17.68 -17.15
N LEU A 51 -14.81 17.25 -17.35
CA LEU A 51 -15.36 16.08 -16.66
C LEU A 51 -14.85 14.76 -17.24
N GLU A 52 -14.61 14.65 -18.55
CA GLU A 52 -13.94 13.46 -19.12
C GLU A 52 -12.53 13.30 -18.56
N LYS A 53 -11.76 14.38 -18.42
CA LYS A 53 -10.43 14.32 -17.82
C LYS A 53 -10.49 13.77 -16.39
N ALA A 54 -11.45 14.21 -15.58
CA ALA A 54 -11.64 13.70 -14.23
C ALA A 54 -12.17 12.25 -14.22
N ASN A 55 -13.12 11.90 -15.11
CA ASN A 55 -13.66 10.56 -15.22
C ASN A 55 -12.64 9.51 -15.65
N PHE A 56 -11.75 9.87 -16.57
CA PHE A 56 -10.74 8.96 -17.10
C PHE A 56 -9.45 8.96 -16.29
N TYR A 57 -9.24 9.90 -15.37
CA TYR A 57 -8.04 9.98 -14.56
C TYR A 57 -7.73 8.66 -13.81
N LYS A 58 -8.75 8.10 -13.14
CA LYS A 58 -8.67 6.81 -12.45
C LYS A 58 -9.82 5.90 -12.89
N ILE A 59 -9.47 4.79 -13.52
CA ILE A 59 -10.42 3.84 -14.08
C ILE A 59 -10.36 2.53 -13.30
N LYS A 60 -11.53 2.08 -12.82
CA LYS A 60 -11.70 0.77 -12.21
C LYS A 60 -12.28 -0.19 -13.23
N LEU A 61 -11.54 -1.25 -13.56
CA LEU A 61 -11.91 -2.24 -14.57
C LEU A 61 -12.20 -3.58 -13.92
N ARG A 62 -13.28 -4.23 -14.36
CA ARG A 62 -13.49 -5.66 -14.19
C ARG A 62 -13.02 -6.39 -15.45
N VAL A 63 -12.66 -7.66 -15.32
CA VAL A 63 -12.23 -8.47 -16.47
C VAL A 63 -13.27 -8.47 -17.59
N SER A 64 -14.56 -8.51 -17.24
CA SER A 64 -15.68 -8.43 -18.21
C SER A 64 -15.74 -7.13 -19.01
N CYS A 65 -15.19 -6.03 -18.48
CA CYS A 65 -15.21 -4.72 -19.14
C CYS A 65 -13.96 -4.44 -19.99
N LEU A 66 -13.02 -5.36 -20.08
CA LEU A 66 -11.75 -5.11 -20.80
C LEU A 66 -11.94 -4.89 -22.30
N ASN A 67 -12.89 -5.56 -22.93
CA ASN A 67 -13.20 -5.32 -24.36
C ASN A 67 -13.77 -3.91 -24.59
N ASP A 68 -14.69 -3.48 -23.73
CA ASP A 68 -15.27 -2.14 -23.79
C ASP A 68 -14.19 -1.08 -23.52
N PHE A 69 -13.31 -1.35 -22.57
CA PHE A 69 -12.16 -0.49 -22.26
C PHE A 69 -11.23 -0.35 -23.45
N GLU A 70 -10.91 -1.43 -24.17
CA GLU A 70 -10.08 -1.40 -25.38
C GLU A 70 -10.67 -0.47 -26.43
N TYR A 71 -11.98 -0.51 -26.63
CA TYR A 71 -12.70 0.34 -27.57
C TYR A 71 -12.74 1.81 -27.12
N ILE A 72 -13.03 2.07 -25.84
CA ILE A 72 -13.18 3.42 -25.27
C ILE A 72 -11.84 4.14 -25.12
N ALA A 73 -10.78 3.42 -24.79
CA ALA A 73 -9.43 3.98 -24.61
C ALA A 73 -8.75 4.28 -25.93
N SER A 74 -9.38 5.14 -26.75
CA SER A 74 -8.82 5.63 -28.01
C SER A 74 -7.47 6.34 -27.77
N PRO A 75 -6.60 6.45 -28.79
CA PRO A 75 -5.31 7.12 -28.67
C PRO A 75 -5.40 8.52 -28.05
N GLN A 76 -6.48 9.27 -28.33
CA GLN A 76 -6.71 10.61 -27.78
C GLN A 76 -7.02 10.59 -26.27
N LYS A 77 -7.65 9.52 -25.78
CA LYS A 77 -8.02 9.38 -24.36
C LYS A 77 -6.92 8.75 -23.50
N ARG A 78 -5.96 8.03 -24.11
CA ARG A 78 -4.86 7.39 -23.38
C ARG A 78 -4.05 8.39 -22.55
N GLY A 79 -3.87 9.62 -23.05
CA GLY A 79 -3.11 10.67 -22.39
C GLY A 79 -3.75 11.25 -21.12
N ILE A 80 -5.04 11.02 -20.89
CA ILE A 80 -5.77 11.48 -19.69
C ILE A 80 -6.00 10.37 -18.66
N ILE A 81 -5.59 9.13 -18.98
CA ILE A 81 -5.66 7.98 -18.07
C ILE A 81 -4.36 7.89 -17.28
N HIS A 82 -4.44 8.09 -15.97
CA HIS A 82 -3.27 8.08 -15.08
C HIS A 82 -3.26 6.89 -14.11
N HIS A 83 -4.43 6.28 -13.85
CA HIS A 83 -4.51 5.14 -12.96
C HIS A 83 -5.52 4.12 -13.50
N ILE A 84 -5.09 2.89 -13.65
CA ILE A 84 -5.93 1.75 -14.00
C ILE A 84 -5.90 0.77 -12.83
N CYS A 85 -7.08 0.49 -12.25
CA CYS A 85 -7.25 -0.53 -11.24
C CYS A 85 -7.97 -1.74 -11.86
N LEU A 86 -7.26 -2.85 -12.05
CA LEU A 86 -7.83 -4.11 -12.50
C LEU A 86 -8.38 -4.88 -11.30
N ASN A 87 -9.69 -5.00 -11.21
CA ASN A 87 -10.39 -5.81 -10.22
C ASN A 87 -10.78 -7.15 -10.84
N VAL A 88 -10.09 -8.23 -10.47
CA VAL A 88 -10.42 -9.57 -10.88
C VAL A 88 -11.41 -10.17 -9.88
N GLU A 89 -12.68 -10.23 -10.25
CA GLU A 89 -13.72 -10.83 -9.41
C GLU A 89 -13.74 -12.35 -9.58
N LEU A 90 -13.53 -13.05 -8.48
CA LEU A 90 -13.60 -14.50 -8.40
C LEU A 90 -15.02 -14.98 -8.11
N PRO A 91 -15.38 -16.21 -8.47
CA PRO A 91 -16.67 -16.78 -8.13
C PRO A 91 -16.95 -16.78 -6.63
N ARG A 92 -18.22 -16.62 -6.28
CA ARG A 92 -18.67 -16.78 -4.89
C ARG A 92 -18.46 -18.22 -4.41
N TYR A 93 -18.25 -18.37 -3.13
CA TYR A 93 -18.16 -19.66 -2.46
C TYR A 93 -19.11 -19.73 -1.25
N ALA A 94 -19.61 -20.92 -0.95
CA ALA A 94 -20.53 -21.14 0.16
C ALA A 94 -19.81 -21.31 1.51
N SER A 95 -20.52 -21.08 2.62
CA SER A 95 -20.02 -21.21 4.00
C SER A 95 -19.44 -22.61 4.29
N THR A 96 -20.01 -23.67 3.71
CA THR A 96 -19.49 -25.05 3.84
C THR A 96 -18.05 -25.20 3.34
N CYS A 97 -17.61 -24.30 2.48
CA CYS A 97 -16.24 -24.25 2.02
C CYS A 97 -15.26 -23.79 3.12
N CYS A 98 -15.71 -23.11 4.17
CA CYS A 98 -14.86 -22.69 5.29
C CYS A 98 -14.45 -23.86 6.19
N SER A 99 -15.24 -24.94 6.24
CA SER A 99 -15.00 -26.10 7.10
C SER A 99 -14.32 -27.28 6.40
N LYS A 100 -14.35 -27.36 5.07
CA LYS A 100 -13.78 -28.48 4.33
C LYS A 100 -12.27 -28.31 4.12
N ARG A 101 -11.48 -29.36 4.46
CA ARG A 101 -10.03 -29.43 4.21
C ARG A 101 -9.66 -29.32 2.72
N ARG A 102 -10.54 -29.74 1.82
CA ARG A 102 -10.40 -29.58 0.38
C ARG A 102 -11.54 -28.68 -0.10
N SER A 103 -11.25 -27.41 -0.27
CA SER A 103 -12.06 -26.57 -1.13
C SER A 103 -12.03 -27.17 -2.54
N PRO A 104 -13.16 -27.32 -3.28
CA PRO A 104 -13.09 -27.48 -4.70
C PRO A 104 -12.17 -26.35 -5.18
N SER A 105 -11.05 -26.70 -5.76
CA SER A 105 -10.11 -25.73 -6.30
C SER A 105 -10.79 -25.09 -7.48
N VAL A 106 -11.59 -24.03 -7.22
CA VAL A 106 -11.89 -23.08 -8.26
C VAL A 106 -10.53 -22.75 -8.84
N ARG A 107 -10.38 -22.93 -10.14
CA ARG A 107 -9.13 -22.64 -10.83
C ARG A 107 -8.96 -21.12 -10.85
N ILE A 108 -8.52 -20.57 -9.70
CA ILE A 108 -8.34 -19.13 -9.50
C ILE A 108 -7.26 -18.61 -10.45
N SER A 109 -6.15 -19.36 -10.55
CA SER A 109 -5.02 -18.97 -11.39
C SER A 109 -5.38 -18.69 -12.85
N PRO A 110 -6.16 -19.52 -13.56
CA PRO A 110 -6.56 -19.20 -14.93
C PRO A 110 -7.37 -17.90 -15.03
N ILE A 111 -8.35 -17.70 -14.14
CA ILE A 111 -9.19 -16.49 -14.17
C ILE A 111 -8.33 -15.23 -14.01
N VAL A 112 -7.39 -15.25 -13.07
CA VAL A 112 -6.50 -14.11 -12.82
C VAL A 112 -5.50 -13.94 -13.95
N SER A 113 -4.89 -15.03 -14.42
CA SER A 113 -3.92 -15.00 -15.51
C SER A 113 -4.55 -14.48 -16.81
N ASP A 114 -5.74 -14.97 -17.17
CA ASP A 114 -6.45 -14.54 -18.38
C ASP A 114 -6.82 -13.05 -18.30
N GLY A 115 -7.28 -12.57 -17.12
CA GLY A 115 -7.58 -11.15 -16.89
C GLY A 115 -6.36 -10.25 -17.03
N ILE A 116 -5.24 -10.65 -16.41
CA ILE A 116 -3.96 -9.92 -16.52
C ILE A 116 -3.44 -9.95 -17.96
N TRP A 117 -3.44 -11.11 -18.60
CA TRP A 117 -2.97 -11.26 -19.98
C TRP A 117 -3.76 -10.36 -20.92
N LYS A 118 -5.09 -10.33 -20.81
CA LYS A 118 -5.94 -9.47 -21.65
C LYS A 118 -5.61 -7.99 -21.43
N LEU A 119 -5.46 -7.53 -20.18
CA LEU A 119 -5.09 -6.15 -19.91
C LEU A 119 -3.70 -5.82 -20.46
N PHE A 120 -2.71 -6.70 -20.28
CA PHE A 120 -1.37 -6.50 -20.85
C PHE A 120 -1.36 -6.46 -22.36
N SER A 121 -2.23 -7.26 -23.02
CA SER A 121 -2.40 -7.22 -24.47
C SER A 121 -2.92 -5.86 -24.96
N ILE A 122 -3.86 -5.26 -24.23
CA ILE A 122 -4.36 -3.92 -24.51
C ILE A 122 -3.26 -2.88 -24.27
N LEU A 123 -2.63 -2.89 -23.08
CA LEU A 123 -1.61 -1.90 -22.70
C LEU A 123 -0.32 -2.05 -23.51
N GLY A 124 -0.01 -3.24 -24.01
CA GLY A 124 1.12 -3.50 -24.90
C GLY A 124 1.03 -2.73 -26.23
N THR A 125 -0.19 -2.33 -26.65
CA THR A 125 -0.41 -1.48 -27.82
C THR A 125 -0.22 0.01 -27.54
N TRP A 126 -0.06 0.40 -26.24
CA TRP A 126 0.11 1.79 -25.88
C TRP A 126 1.58 2.20 -25.99
N GLY A 127 1.82 3.38 -26.54
CA GLY A 127 3.14 4.01 -26.48
C GLY A 127 3.50 4.43 -25.05
N PRO A 128 4.71 4.94 -24.84
CA PRO A 128 5.10 5.53 -23.56
C PRO A 128 4.09 6.59 -23.13
N ALA A 129 3.45 6.39 -21.98
CA ALA A 129 2.53 7.35 -21.38
C ALA A 129 3.23 8.08 -20.22
N ASN A 130 2.68 9.23 -19.83
CA ASN A 130 3.18 9.97 -18.69
C ASN A 130 2.49 9.44 -17.42
N ASN A 131 3.25 8.80 -16.54
CA ASN A 131 2.83 8.41 -15.20
C ASN A 131 1.54 7.57 -15.12
N LEU A 132 1.49 6.47 -15.87
CA LEU A 132 0.40 5.52 -15.75
C LEU A 132 0.67 4.54 -14.59
N ALA A 133 -0.18 4.57 -13.58
CA ALA A 133 -0.22 3.58 -12.50
C ALA A 133 -1.13 2.41 -12.86
N LEU A 134 -0.64 1.19 -12.65
CA LEU A 134 -1.42 -0.04 -12.72
C LEU A 134 -1.57 -0.65 -11.33
N GLU A 135 -2.80 -0.74 -10.86
CA GLU A 135 -3.17 -1.43 -9.63
C GLU A 135 -3.84 -2.75 -9.97
N ILE A 136 -3.47 -3.84 -9.28
CA ILE A 136 -4.06 -5.17 -9.47
C ILE A 136 -4.69 -5.61 -8.17
N ASN A 137 -5.97 -5.96 -8.21
CA ASN A 137 -6.72 -6.51 -7.10
C ASN A 137 -7.48 -7.78 -7.51
N VAL A 138 -7.54 -8.77 -6.62
CA VAL A 138 -8.25 -10.03 -6.84
C VAL A 138 -9.06 -10.36 -5.60
N TYR A 139 -10.36 -10.50 -5.73
CA TYR A 139 -11.25 -10.76 -4.62
C TYR A 139 -12.43 -11.66 -5.03
N SER A 140 -13.03 -12.34 -4.05
CA SER A 140 -14.36 -12.93 -4.21
C SER A 140 -15.36 -12.13 -3.36
N PRO A 141 -16.60 -11.90 -3.83
CA PRO A 141 -17.63 -11.28 -2.99
C PRO A 141 -17.87 -12.02 -1.66
N SER A 142 -17.52 -13.31 -1.58
CA SER A 142 -17.64 -14.10 -0.36
C SER A 142 -16.44 -13.94 0.60
N ASP A 143 -15.39 -13.19 0.24
CA ASP A 143 -14.22 -13.00 1.10
C ASP A 143 -14.52 -12.13 2.34
N CYS A 144 -15.51 -11.23 2.25
CA CYS A 144 -16.02 -10.43 3.37
C CYS A 144 -17.26 -11.02 4.03
N GLU A 145 -17.54 -12.30 3.79
CA GLU A 145 -18.62 -13.05 4.41
C GLU A 145 -18.02 -14.04 5.45
N HIS A 146 -18.86 -14.71 6.20
CA HIS A 146 -18.46 -15.78 7.11
C HIS A 146 -17.43 -15.33 8.17
N SER A 147 -16.26 -15.97 8.17
CA SER A 147 -15.21 -15.71 9.17
C SER A 147 -14.55 -14.33 9.03
N PHE A 148 -14.71 -13.64 7.92
CA PHE A 148 -14.00 -12.39 7.60
C PHE A 148 -14.93 -11.20 7.38
N ARG A 149 -16.05 -11.13 8.10
CA ARG A 149 -17.06 -10.06 7.97
C ARG A 149 -16.54 -8.66 8.30
N ASN A 150 -15.46 -8.56 9.06
CA ASN A 150 -14.80 -7.30 9.37
C ASN A 150 -13.94 -6.76 8.23
N LEU A 151 -13.66 -7.58 7.21
CA LEU A 151 -12.84 -7.13 6.08
C LEU A 151 -13.64 -6.21 5.15
N ASN A 152 -13.01 -5.15 4.74
CA ASN A 152 -13.46 -4.35 3.61
C ASN A 152 -12.53 -4.65 2.43
N LEU A 153 -13.08 -5.27 1.40
CA LEU A 153 -12.37 -5.60 0.17
C LEU A 153 -12.68 -4.61 -0.96
N SER A 154 -13.47 -3.58 -0.66
CA SER A 154 -13.76 -2.54 -1.63
C SER A 154 -12.48 -1.78 -1.96
N SER A 155 -12.20 -1.64 -3.24
CA SER A 155 -11.19 -0.72 -3.75
C SER A 155 -11.69 0.73 -3.77
N ASP A 156 -12.84 0.99 -3.17
CA ASP A 156 -13.36 2.34 -3.11
C ASP A 156 -12.47 3.14 -2.18
N ASP A 157 -11.73 4.03 -2.80
CA ASP A 157 -11.07 5.10 -2.09
C ASP A 157 -12.19 5.89 -1.43
N ILE A 158 -12.30 5.76 -0.15
CA ILE A 158 -13.10 6.68 0.63
C ILE A 158 -12.28 7.96 0.57
N GLU A 159 -12.75 8.89 -0.26
CA GLU A 159 -12.23 10.25 -0.26
C GLU A 159 -12.43 10.79 1.14
N HIS A 160 -11.33 11.18 1.71
CA HIS A 160 -11.11 11.36 3.12
C HIS A 160 -11.69 12.68 3.58
N ASP A 161 -12.67 12.60 4.43
CA ASP A 161 -12.82 13.59 5.47
C ASP A 161 -11.93 13.11 6.63
N GLU A 162 -10.77 13.71 6.80
CA GLU A 162 -9.75 13.30 7.78
C GLU A 162 -10.27 13.36 9.22
N ASP A 163 -11.31 14.17 9.49
CA ASP A 163 -11.92 14.38 10.79
C ASP A 163 -13.18 13.56 11.06
N ALA A 164 -13.76 12.94 10.06
CA ALA A 164 -14.96 12.14 10.21
C ALA A 164 -14.66 10.64 10.16
N MET A 165 -14.28 10.06 11.29
CA MET A 165 -14.64 8.66 11.54
C MET A 165 -16.18 8.60 11.55
N PRO A 166 -16.83 8.21 10.45
CA PRO A 166 -18.28 8.39 10.36
C PRO A 166 -18.96 7.61 11.46
N ASP A 167 -19.91 8.22 12.16
CA ASP A 167 -20.83 7.53 13.07
C ASP A 167 -21.56 6.36 12.39
N ALA A 168 -21.67 6.38 11.06
CA ALA A 168 -22.13 5.26 10.24
C ALA A 168 -21.33 3.95 10.44
N TRP A 169 -20.13 4.00 11.02
CA TRP A 169 -19.34 2.82 11.38
C TRP A 169 -19.70 2.26 12.74
N ARG A 170 -20.20 3.12 13.64
CA ARG A 170 -20.72 2.75 14.95
C ARG A 170 -22.12 2.15 14.89
N THR A 171 -22.87 2.41 13.80
CA THR A 171 -24.29 2.00 13.67
C THR A 171 -24.52 0.73 12.86
N ARG A 172 -23.47 -0.02 12.45
CA ARG A 172 -23.67 -1.35 11.89
C ARG A 172 -24.32 -2.23 12.94
N ILE A 173 -25.54 -2.72 12.65
CA ILE A 173 -26.21 -3.75 13.46
C ILE A 173 -25.19 -4.86 13.73
N PRO A 174 -24.88 -5.16 15.00
CA PRO A 174 -23.88 -6.18 15.33
C PRO A 174 -24.30 -7.50 14.70
N PHE A 175 -23.52 -7.99 13.76
CA PHE A 175 -23.79 -9.28 13.13
C PHE A 175 -23.53 -10.41 14.11
N HIS A 176 -24.39 -11.42 14.09
CA HIS A 176 -24.32 -12.59 14.95
C HIS A 176 -24.21 -13.85 14.07
N ASP A 177 -23.04 -14.50 14.09
CA ASP A 177 -22.74 -15.69 13.31
C ASP A 177 -21.80 -16.61 14.10
N PRO A 178 -22.32 -17.31 15.15
CA PRO A 178 -21.51 -18.19 16.01
C PRO A 178 -20.82 -19.32 15.23
N GLN A 179 -21.40 -19.77 14.12
CA GLN A 179 -20.82 -20.79 13.27
C GLN A 179 -19.46 -20.35 12.71
N HIS A 180 -19.29 -19.06 12.42
CA HIS A 180 -18.06 -18.49 11.88
C HIS A 180 -17.28 -17.65 12.91
N GLY A 181 -17.62 -17.79 14.20
CA GLY A 181 -16.89 -17.22 15.31
C GLY A 181 -17.23 -15.77 15.61
N TRP A 182 -18.45 -15.31 15.28
CA TRP A 182 -18.91 -13.97 15.57
C TRP A 182 -20.13 -13.94 16.49
N MET A 183 -20.05 -13.21 17.60
CA MET A 183 -21.14 -12.98 18.53
C MET A 183 -21.28 -11.48 18.79
N HIS A 184 -22.49 -10.94 18.50
CA HIS A 184 -22.81 -9.52 18.73
C HIS A 184 -21.78 -8.53 18.16
N GLY A 185 -21.26 -8.80 16.96
CA GLY A 185 -20.25 -8.00 16.30
C GLY A 185 -18.81 -8.25 16.76
N GLN A 186 -18.62 -9.06 17.78
CA GLN A 186 -17.28 -9.39 18.30
C GLN A 186 -16.83 -10.76 17.80
N ARG A 187 -15.54 -10.88 17.54
CA ARG A 187 -14.93 -12.17 17.20
C ARG A 187 -14.63 -12.96 18.49
N VAL A 188 -15.32 -14.07 18.66
CA VAL A 188 -15.14 -14.98 19.81
C VAL A 188 -14.34 -16.25 19.46
N LYS A 189 -14.11 -16.50 18.17
CA LYS A 189 -13.33 -17.65 17.69
C LYS A 189 -12.51 -17.29 16.47
N ALA A 190 -11.26 -17.76 16.44
CA ALA A 190 -10.37 -17.58 15.29
C ALA A 190 -10.95 -18.26 14.03
N PRO A 191 -10.67 -17.73 12.81
CA PRO A 191 -11.01 -18.40 11.57
C PRO A 191 -10.36 -19.78 11.49
N PRO A 192 -11.04 -20.80 10.95
CA PRO A 192 -10.42 -22.10 10.76
C PRO A 192 -9.29 -22.01 9.73
N ARG A 193 -8.25 -22.85 9.88
CA ARG A 193 -7.08 -22.89 8.97
C ARG A 193 -7.47 -22.96 7.49
N SER A 194 -8.54 -23.71 7.17
CA SER A 194 -9.05 -23.81 5.79
C SER A 194 -9.56 -22.48 5.24
N ALA A 195 -10.16 -21.63 6.07
CA ALA A 195 -10.59 -20.28 5.68
C ALA A 195 -9.39 -19.36 5.49
N MET A 196 -8.40 -19.41 6.39
CA MET A 196 -7.14 -18.66 6.28
C MET A 196 -6.40 -19.02 4.98
N LEU A 197 -6.16 -20.31 4.73
CA LEU A 197 -5.49 -20.76 3.50
C LEU A 197 -6.26 -20.38 2.23
N ARG A 198 -7.59 -20.29 2.28
CA ARG A 198 -8.36 -19.83 1.13
C ARG A 198 -8.13 -18.35 0.83
N LEU A 199 -8.10 -17.51 1.87
CA LEU A 199 -7.97 -16.07 1.72
C LEU A 199 -6.54 -15.63 1.44
N PHE A 200 -5.55 -16.32 2.01
CA PHE A 200 -4.15 -15.87 1.99
C PHE A 200 -3.21 -16.76 1.15
N ARG A 201 -3.74 -17.76 0.46
CA ARG A 201 -2.92 -18.60 -0.42
C ARG A 201 -2.46 -17.82 -1.64
N PRO A 202 -1.15 -17.84 -1.96
CA PRO A 202 -0.63 -17.16 -3.14
C PRO A 202 -1.23 -17.68 -4.45
N ILE A 203 -1.54 -16.74 -5.35
CA ILE A 203 -2.04 -17.01 -6.70
C ILE A 203 -0.84 -17.29 -7.60
N GLN A 204 -0.79 -18.46 -8.20
CA GLN A 204 0.19 -18.76 -9.24
C GLN A 204 -0.29 -18.19 -10.57
N LEU A 205 0.52 -17.32 -11.17
CA LEU A 205 0.25 -16.81 -12.51
C LEU A 205 0.83 -17.78 -13.54
N VAL A 206 -0.06 -18.34 -14.37
CA VAL A 206 0.31 -19.27 -15.44
C VAL A 206 -0.32 -18.77 -16.73
N PHE A 207 0.50 -18.34 -17.67
CA PHE A 207 0.04 -17.85 -18.95
C PHE A 207 0.23 -18.90 -20.05
N ARG A 208 -0.76 -19.01 -20.94
CA ARG A 208 -0.69 -19.93 -22.11
C ARG A 208 0.26 -19.40 -23.17
N GLU A 209 0.31 -18.08 -23.28
CA GLU A 209 1.16 -17.34 -24.20
C GLU A 209 2.07 -16.40 -23.43
N MET A 210 3.15 -15.96 -24.05
CA MET A 210 4.05 -15.01 -23.41
C MET A 210 3.32 -13.70 -23.11
N LEU A 211 3.42 -13.23 -21.87
CA LEU A 211 2.83 -11.97 -21.42
C LEU A 211 3.47 -10.81 -22.22
N PRO A 212 2.67 -9.96 -22.88
CA PRO A 212 3.19 -8.83 -23.65
C PRO A 212 4.01 -7.85 -22.79
N ARG A 213 4.97 -7.17 -23.42
CA ARG A 213 5.68 -6.06 -22.77
C ARG A 213 4.82 -4.80 -22.75
N VAL A 214 4.92 -4.02 -21.69
CA VAL A 214 4.13 -2.81 -21.47
C VAL A 214 5.06 -1.63 -21.21
N LYS A 215 4.99 -0.63 -22.11
CA LYS A 215 5.79 0.61 -22.06
C LYS A 215 5.05 1.77 -21.39
N ALA A 216 3.74 1.68 -21.30
CA ALA A 216 2.90 2.76 -20.81
C ALA A 216 2.93 2.88 -19.28
N VAL A 217 3.13 1.76 -18.56
CA VAL A 217 3.06 1.70 -17.10
C VAL A 217 4.40 2.11 -16.48
N THR A 218 4.35 3.09 -15.58
CA THR A 218 5.49 3.58 -14.80
C THR A 218 5.36 3.30 -13.31
N CYS A 219 4.16 2.95 -12.83
CA CYS A 219 3.90 2.62 -11.43
C CYS A 219 3.10 1.31 -11.32
N LEU A 220 3.57 0.37 -10.51
CA LEU A 220 2.84 -0.85 -10.14
C LEU A 220 2.43 -0.80 -8.68
N ILE A 221 1.14 -1.01 -8.45
CA ILE A 221 0.55 -0.97 -7.10
C ILE A 221 -0.12 -2.31 -6.81
N ILE A 222 0.32 -2.97 -5.75
CA ILE A 222 -0.29 -4.19 -5.22
C ILE A 222 -0.53 -3.94 -3.73
N ARG A 223 -1.75 -3.54 -3.39
CA ARG A 223 -2.12 -3.18 -2.02
C ARG A 223 -2.47 -4.39 -1.18
N ARG A 224 -2.40 -4.24 0.15
CA ARG A 224 -2.76 -5.25 1.15
C ARG A 224 -4.20 -5.79 1.03
N GLN A 225 -5.10 -5.06 0.37
CA GLN A 225 -6.45 -5.55 0.07
C GLN A 225 -6.45 -6.78 -0.83
N LEU A 226 -5.41 -6.99 -1.61
CA LEU A 226 -5.14 -8.24 -2.30
C LEU A 226 -4.68 -9.29 -1.27
N ARG A 227 -5.63 -9.88 -0.55
CA ARG A 227 -5.35 -10.89 0.48
C ARG A 227 -4.70 -12.14 -0.11
N ARG A 228 -5.11 -12.52 -1.33
CA ARG A 228 -4.50 -13.58 -2.11
C ARG A 228 -3.27 -13.04 -2.82
N CYS A 229 -2.15 -12.95 -2.14
CA CYS A 229 -0.93 -12.43 -2.76
C CYS A 229 -0.66 -13.07 -4.13
N ILE A 230 -0.10 -12.31 -5.04
CA ILE A 230 0.51 -12.89 -6.25
C ILE A 230 1.74 -13.66 -5.79
N SER A 231 1.92 -14.89 -6.30
CA SER A 231 3.11 -15.68 -5.97
C SER A 231 4.38 -14.91 -6.34
N PRO A 232 5.48 -15.08 -5.60
CA PRO A 232 6.73 -14.39 -5.90
C PRO A 232 7.18 -14.57 -7.36
N SER A 233 7.15 -15.79 -7.88
CA SER A 233 7.47 -16.07 -9.30
C SER A 233 6.54 -15.33 -10.28
N GLY A 234 5.25 -15.21 -9.94
CA GLY A 234 4.28 -14.42 -10.69
C GLY A 234 4.61 -12.92 -10.65
N LEU A 235 5.01 -12.40 -9.49
CA LEU A 235 5.47 -11.00 -9.35
C LEU A 235 6.69 -10.74 -10.22
N GLY A 236 7.71 -11.58 -10.16
CA GLY A 236 8.92 -11.47 -10.99
C GLY A 236 8.59 -11.47 -12.48
N LEU A 237 7.65 -12.34 -12.89
CA LEU A 237 7.19 -12.36 -14.27
C LEU A 237 6.53 -11.03 -14.68
N LEU A 238 5.66 -10.44 -13.84
CA LEU A 238 5.06 -9.13 -14.10
C LEU A 238 6.13 -8.04 -14.19
N LEU A 239 7.03 -7.97 -13.21
CA LEU A 239 8.10 -6.96 -13.17
C LEU A 239 8.99 -7.02 -14.41
N SER A 240 9.26 -8.21 -14.95
CA SER A 240 10.07 -8.38 -16.18
C SER A 240 9.38 -7.87 -17.46
N ARG A 241 8.08 -7.56 -17.42
CA ARG A 241 7.30 -7.11 -18.58
C ARG A 241 7.13 -5.60 -18.67
N PHE A 242 7.50 -4.86 -17.64
CA PHE A 242 7.46 -3.40 -17.66
C PHE A 242 8.80 -2.84 -18.12
N ASP A 243 8.78 -2.11 -19.22
CA ASP A 243 10.00 -1.52 -19.79
C ASP A 243 10.36 -0.16 -19.12
N ARG A 244 9.41 0.47 -18.41
CA ARG A 244 9.56 1.82 -17.84
C ARG A 244 9.01 1.94 -16.42
N LEU A 245 9.11 0.87 -15.63
CA LEU A 245 8.62 0.88 -14.26
C LEU A 245 9.58 1.67 -13.36
N GLU A 246 9.08 2.74 -12.79
CA GLU A 246 9.81 3.67 -11.93
C GLU A 246 9.39 3.55 -10.46
N HIS A 247 8.13 3.20 -10.21
CA HIS A 247 7.58 3.11 -8.87
C HIS A 247 6.92 1.74 -8.63
N ILE A 248 7.26 1.11 -7.52
CA ILE A 248 6.59 -0.09 -7.02
C ILE A 248 6.08 0.18 -5.61
N SER A 249 4.75 0.02 -5.42
CA SER A 249 4.12 -0.08 -4.11
C SER A 249 3.63 -1.52 -3.93
N TYR A 250 4.26 -2.28 -3.03
CA TYR A 250 4.00 -3.69 -2.83
C TYR A 250 3.69 -3.97 -1.36
N GLU A 251 2.45 -4.37 -1.09
CA GLU A 251 1.94 -4.59 0.26
C GLU A 251 1.47 -6.05 0.44
N PRO A 252 2.40 -7.01 0.50
CA PRO A 252 2.06 -8.40 0.67
C PRO A 252 1.59 -8.73 2.09
N TRP A 253 0.94 -9.87 2.21
CA TRP A 253 0.72 -10.54 3.49
C TRP A 253 1.84 -11.55 3.72
N ALA A 254 2.37 -11.59 4.93
CA ALA A 254 3.32 -12.61 5.34
C ALA A 254 2.76 -14.01 5.05
N PRO A 255 3.58 -15.01 4.70
CA PRO A 255 3.12 -16.37 4.51
C PRO A 255 2.36 -16.88 5.74
N TYR A 256 1.20 -17.48 5.52
CA TYR A 256 0.38 -18.01 6.62
C TYR A 256 1.06 -19.15 7.37
N GLU A 257 1.81 -20.00 6.65
CA GLU A 257 2.58 -21.08 7.22
C GLU A 257 4.04 -20.65 7.37
N ALA A 258 4.56 -20.74 8.60
CA ALA A 258 5.93 -20.34 8.88
C ALA A 258 6.98 -21.11 8.08
N ALA A 259 6.69 -22.40 7.78
CA ALA A 259 7.57 -23.24 6.97
C ALA A 259 7.77 -22.71 5.53
N ASP A 260 6.85 -21.90 5.04
CA ASP A 260 6.93 -21.33 3.68
C ASP A 260 7.73 -20.01 3.66
N ARG A 261 8.12 -19.46 4.82
CA ARG A 261 8.73 -18.13 4.92
C ARG A 261 10.04 -18.03 4.18
N GLU A 262 10.99 -18.90 4.46
CA GLU A 262 12.32 -18.88 3.85
C GLU A 262 12.25 -19.02 2.32
N PHE A 263 11.43 -19.97 1.84
CA PHE A 263 11.20 -20.13 0.40
C PHE A 263 10.58 -18.88 -0.22
N HIS A 264 9.57 -18.30 0.43
CA HIS A 264 8.88 -17.12 -0.03
C HIS A 264 9.84 -15.92 -0.13
N ASP A 265 10.64 -15.68 0.90
CA ASP A 265 11.57 -14.55 0.96
C ASP A 265 12.66 -14.64 -0.11
N ARG A 266 13.20 -15.85 -0.32
CA ARG A 266 14.15 -16.10 -1.41
C ARG A 266 13.54 -15.80 -2.78
N GLU A 267 12.34 -16.29 -3.04
CA GLU A 267 11.64 -16.09 -4.32
C GLU A 267 11.24 -14.60 -4.52
N ILE A 268 10.86 -13.89 -3.46
CA ILE A 268 10.61 -12.45 -3.49
C ILE A 268 11.90 -11.70 -3.85
N GLY A 269 13.02 -12.04 -3.23
CA GLY A 269 14.31 -11.46 -3.57
C GLY A 269 14.63 -11.62 -5.07
N LEU A 270 14.49 -12.84 -5.61
CA LEU A 270 14.67 -13.10 -7.04
C LEU A 270 13.71 -12.27 -7.90
N SER A 271 12.45 -12.08 -7.45
CA SER A 271 11.47 -11.29 -8.21
C SER A 271 11.89 -9.84 -8.35
N PHE A 272 12.43 -9.22 -7.30
CA PHE A 272 12.91 -7.85 -7.36
C PHE A 272 14.18 -7.70 -8.21
N THR A 273 14.98 -8.76 -8.41
CA THR A 273 16.09 -8.72 -9.38
C THR A 273 15.62 -8.62 -10.82
N MET A 274 14.37 -9.05 -11.12
CA MET A 274 13.76 -8.93 -12.46
C MET A 274 13.29 -7.50 -12.80
N TRP A 275 13.24 -6.60 -11.81
CA TRP A 275 12.94 -5.21 -12.04
C TRP A 275 14.17 -4.49 -12.58
N ASN A 276 14.09 -4.05 -13.83
CA ASN A 276 15.15 -3.30 -14.48
C ASN A 276 14.96 -1.80 -14.18
N ASN A 277 15.80 -1.26 -13.32
CA ASN A 277 15.84 0.17 -13.06
C ASN A 277 16.38 0.88 -14.31
N LEU A 278 15.70 1.92 -14.74
CA LEU A 278 16.19 2.78 -15.80
C LEU A 278 17.19 3.79 -15.20
N PRO A 279 18.35 4.03 -15.83
CA PRO A 279 19.23 5.10 -15.41
C PRO A 279 18.51 6.45 -15.52
N ASP A 280 18.78 7.36 -14.58
CA ASP A 280 18.24 8.73 -14.53
C ASP A 280 16.72 8.86 -14.31
N THR A 281 16.01 7.79 -13.94
CA THR A 281 14.58 7.83 -13.58
C THR A 281 14.38 7.87 -12.05
N ARG A 282 13.17 8.28 -11.64
CA ARG A 282 12.76 8.27 -10.23
C ARG A 282 12.41 6.85 -9.82
N ASN A 283 13.38 6.10 -9.32
CA ASN A 283 13.14 4.75 -8.85
C ASN A 283 12.68 4.77 -7.38
N ILE A 284 11.42 4.41 -7.14
CA ILE A 284 10.79 4.39 -5.83
C ILE A 284 10.33 2.96 -5.51
N LEU A 285 10.70 2.47 -4.34
CA LEU A 285 10.23 1.19 -3.83
C LEU A 285 9.65 1.36 -2.44
N THR A 286 8.36 1.09 -2.31
CA THR A 286 7.65 1.01 -1.04
C THR A 286 7.16 -0.42 -0.83
N VAL A 287 7.59 -1.06 0.25
CA VAL A 287 7.19 -2.41 0.64
C VAL A 287 6.65 -2.37 2.06
N PHE A 288 5.45 -2.89 2.25
CA PHE A 288 4.82 -3.02 3.56
C PHE A 288 4.26 -4.44 3.73
N GLU A 289 4.89 -5.25 4.56
CA GLU A 289 4.39 -6.60 4.83
C GLU A 289 3.40 -6.59 5.99
N ASP A 290 2.16 -7.00 5.72
CA ASP A 290 1.13 -7.15 6.74
C ASP A 290 1.15 -8.57 7.36
N SER A 291 0.65 -8.71 8.57
CA SER A 291 0.68 -9.96 9.32
C SER A 291 -0.72 -10.44 9.69
N HIS A 292 -0.85 -11.78 9.85
CA HIS A 292 -2.12 -12.42 10.26
C HIS A 292 -2.42 -12.30 11.76
N LYS A 293 -1.64 -11.54 12.52
CA LYS A 293 -1.77 -11.40 13.99
C LYS A 293 -3.17 -10.97 14.43
N PHE A 294 -3.83 -10.12 13.62
CA PHE A 294 -5.18 -9.65 13.89
C PHE A 294 -6.27 -10.73 13.76
N TYR A 295 -5.98 -11.84 13.09
CA TYR A 295 -6.95 -12.93 12.91
C TYR A 295 -6.79 -14.05 13.93
N ASP A 296 -5.74 -13.99 14.76
CA ASP A 296 -5.46 -14.97 15.80
C ASP A 296 -5.41 -14.28 17.19
N PRO A 297 -6.55 -13.73 17.68
CA PRO A 297 -6.61 -12.97 18.93
C PRO A 297 -6.46 -13.84 20.19
N PHE A 298 -6.50 -15.17 20.04
CA PHE A 298 -6.46 -16.09 21.17
C PHE A 298 -5.02 -16.54 21.46
N PRO A 299 -4.59 -16.53 22.74
CA PRO A 299 -3.30 -17.07 23.11
C PRO A 299 -3.27 -18.57 22.72
N LYS A 300 -2.35 -18.93 21.84
CA LYS A 300 -2.09 -20.34 21.53
C LYS A 300 -1.49 -21.04 22.77
N PRO A 301 -1.75 -22.34 22.95
CA PRO A 301 -1.20 -23.06 24.09
C PRO A 301 0.34 -22.99 24.14
N PRO A 302 0.97 -23.16 25.33
CA PRO A 302 2.38 -22.83 25.61
C PRO A 302 3.43 -23.61 24.80
N ALA A 303 3.06 -24.54 23.96
CA ALA A 303 3.96 -25.19 22.99
C ALA A 303 4.27 -24.35 21.75
N TYR A 304 3.75 -23.12 21.69
CA TYR A 304 3.90 -22.23 20.57
C TYR A 304 5.17 -21.38 20.72
N ILE A 305 6.10 -21.57 19.80
CA ILE A 305 7.30 -20.73 19.69
C ILE A 305 6.86 -19.28 19.57
N PRO A 306 7.35 -18.36 20.40
CA PRO A 306 7.00 -16.94 20.31
C PRO A 306 7.24 -16.45 18.88
N TRP A 307 6.28 -15.72 18.31
CA TRP A 307 6.33 -15.16 16.96
C TRP A 307 7.61 -14.37 16.65
N PHE A 308 8.26 -13.87 17.69
CA PHE A 308 9.51 -13.12 17.62
C PHE A 308 10.70 -13.95 17.08
N ASN A 309 10.63 -15.28 17.12
CA ASN A 309 11.67 -16.16 16.59
C ASN A 309 11.33 -16.70 15.19
N LEU A 310 10.16 -16.33 14.62
CA LEU A 310 9.76 -16.71 13.26
C LEU A 310 10.13 -15.66 12.21
N PHE A 311 10.60 -14.50 12.65
CA PHE A 311 11.27 -13.52 11.80
C PHE A 311 12.78 -13.72 11.93
N ASP A 312 13.28 -14.87 11.49
CA ASP A 312 14.61 -14.92 10.90
C ASP A 312 14.39 -14.56 9.43
N PRO A 313 14.51 -13.27 9.05
CA PRO A 313 14.40 -12.88 7.66
C PRO A 313 15.50 -13.61 6.92
N SER A 314 15.22 -14.13 5.76
CA SER A 314 16.24 -14.81 5.01
C SER A 314 17.34 -13.78 4.69
N GLU A 315 18.57 -14.03 5.12
CA GLU A 315 19.75 -13.18 4.83
C GLU A 315 19.78 -12.79 3.34
N GLY A 316 19.27 -13.65 2.47
CA GLY A 316 19.16 -13.40 1.04
C GLY A 316 18.29 -12.22 0.64
N LEU A 317 17.14 -12.00 1.30
CA LEU A 317 16.20 -10.91 0.96
C LEU A 317 16.78 -9.56 1.38
N ALA A 318 17.38 -9.47 2.57
CA ALA A 318 18.05 -8.28 3.06
C ALA A 318 19.19 -7.85 2.13
N ALA A 319 19.98 -8.82 1.64
CA ALA A 319 21.06 -8.58 0.69
C ALA A 319 20.55 -8.03 -0.65
N VAL A 320 19.42 -8.54 -1.16
CA VAL A 320 18.80 -8.03 -2.40
C VAL A 320 18.34 -6.60 -2.22
N PHE A 321 17.62 -6.28 -1.15
CA PHE A 321 17.17 -4.91 -0.91
C PHE A 321 18.32 -3.94 -0.65
N ALA A 322 19.36 -4.37 0.08
CA ALA A 322 20.57 -3.58 0.26
C ALA A 322 21.24 -3.25 -1.08
N SER A 323 21.35 -4.22 -1.99
CA SER A 323 21.90 -4.00 -3.33
C SER A 323 21.00 -3.08 -4.17
N LYS A 324 19.68 -3.32 -4.18
CA LYS A 324 18.72 -2.49 -4.92
C LYS A 324 18.69 -1.04 -4.44
N SER A 325 18.93 -0.80 -3.16
CA SER A 325 18.94 0.57 -2.59
C SER A 325 19.91 1.52 -3.28
N LEU A 326 20.95 1.00 -3.93
CA LEU A 326 21.94 1.81 -4.66
C LEU A 326 21.37 2.55 -5.86
N ASP A 327 20.34 1.96 -6.50
CA ASP A 327 19.73 2.47 -7.72
C ASP A 327 18.45 3.27 -7.44
N LEU A 328 18.03 3.38 -6.17
CA LEU A 328 16.78 4.00 -5.79
C LEU A 328 16.97 5.45 -5.34
N GLN A 329 15.92 6.25 -5.53
CA GLN A 329 15.79 7.57 -4.90
C GLN A 329 15.00 7.49 -3.59
N HIS A 330 14.01 6.61 -3.51
CA HIS A 330 13.22 6.39 -2.30
C HIS A 330 13.10 4.90 -2.02
N LEU A 331 13.42 4.50 -0.80
CA LEU A 331 13.25 3.13 -0.32
C LEU A 331 12.52 3.15 1.02
N ALA A 332 11.37 2.51 1.07
CA ALA A 332 10.66 2.22 2.32
C ALA A 332 10.40 0.72 2.42
N ILE A 333 10.87 0.08 3.47
CA ILE A 333 10.59 -1.35 3.75
C ILE A 333 10.09 -1.46 5.18
N SER A 334 8.86 -1.93 5.32
CA SER A 334 8.18 -2.08 6.59
C SER A 334 7.87 -3.55 6.85
N PHE A 335 8.35 -4.09 7.96
CA PHE A 335 8.11 -5.42 8.51
C PHE A 335 8.60 -6.61 7.68
N MET A 336 9.03 -6.44 6.44
CA MET A 336 9.53 -7.53 5.60
C MET A 336 11.01 -7.85 5.88
N VAL A 337 11.81 -6.82 6.20
CA VAL A 337 13.24 -6.93 6.54
C VAL A 337 13.55 -5.98 7.69
N ASN A 338 14.39 -6.40 8.64
CA ASN A 338 14.88 -5.53 9.69
C ASN A 338 16.01 -4.61 9.21
N ALA A 339 16.07 -3.41 9.75
CA ALA A 339 17.12 -2.45 9.44
C ALA A 339 18.52 -3.00 9.73
N GLU A 340 18.67 -3.74 10.85
CA GLU A 340 19.94 -4.35 11.26
C GLU A 340 20.50 -5.28 10.18
N GLU A 341 19.64 -6.12 9.62
CA GLU A 341 20.00 -7.09 8.60
C GLU A 341 20.36 -6.41 7.29
N LEU A 342 19.52 -5.45 6.85
CA LEU A 342 19.82 -4.67 5.66
C LEU A 342 21.18 -3.98 5.79
N PHE A 343 21.48 -3.38 6.96
CA PHE A 343 22.75 -2.70 7.20
C PHE A 343 23.95 -3.66 7.25
N GLN A 344 23.78 -4.91 7.67
CA GLN A 344 24.83 -5.93 7.64
C GLN A 344 25.29 -6.25 6.22
N HIS A 345 24.38 -6.21 5.25
CA HIS A 345 24.66 -6.48 3.84
C HIS A 345 25.17 -5.26 3.08
N CYS A 346 25.16 -4.06 3.67
CA CYS A 346 25.73 -2.87 3.06
C CYS A 346 27.26 -2.90 3.11
N ARG A 347 27.90 -2.95 1.94
CA ARG A 347 29.37 -2.99 1.86
C ARG A 347 29.99 -1.63 2.19
N SER A 348 31.19 -1.65 2.77
CA SER A 348 31.90 -0.43 3.13
C SER A 348 32.29 0.44 1.92
N THR A 349 32.40 -0.15 0.74
CA THR A 349 32.73 0.52 -0.53
C THR A 349 31.53 1.18 -1.22
N TRP A 350 30.30 0.91 -0.78
CA TRP A 350 29.10 1.43 -1.43
C TRP A 350 28.88 2.90 -1.13
N SER A 351 28.30 3.60 -2.12
CA SER A 351 27.82 4.98 -2.01
C SER A 351 26.48 5.09 -2.73
N TRP A 352 25.51 5.72 -2.08
CA TRP A 352 24.13 5.91 -2.59
C TRP A 352 24.00 7.30 -3.21
N SER A 353 24.47 7.45 -4.45
CA SER A 353 24.49 8.75 -5.15
C SER A 353 23.11 9.34 -5.44
N HIS A 354 22.04 8.54 -5.41
CA HIS A 354 20.69 8.95 -5.77
C HIS A 354 19.69 8.93 -4.62
N LEU A 355 19.95 8.19 -3.55
CA LEU A 355 19.01 7.96 -2.46
C LEU A 355 18.72 9.25 -1.69
N GLN A 356 17.45 9.64 -1.66
CA GLN A 356 16.93 10.84 -1.00
C GLN A 356 16.14 10.50 0.26
N SER A 357 15.44 9.36 0.27
CA SER A 357 14.65 8.91 1.41
C SER A 357 14.88 7.42 1.68
N LEU A 358 15.11 7.09 2.95
CA LEU A 358 15.21 5.73 3.44
C LEU A 358 14.36 5.55 4.69
N ALA A 359 13.38 4.65 4.65
CA ALA A 359 12.56 4.29 5.80
C ALA A 359 12.58 2.78 6.02
N LEU A 360 12.93 2.34 7.21
CA LEU A 360 13.04 0.93 7.57
C LEU A 360 12.40 0.66 8.93
N THR A 361 11.86 -0.53 9.13
CA THR A 361 11.46 -1.00 10.45
C THR A 361 12.63 -1.71 11.16
N SER A 362 12.66 -1.59 12.48
CA SER A 362 13.59 -2.30 13.34
C SER A 362 12.88 -2.80 14.58
N GLN A 363 12.96 -4.10 14.82
CA GLN A 363 12.38 -4.72 16.02
C GLN A 363 13.09 -4.33 17.32
N LEU A 364 14.28 -3.72 17.24
CA LEU A 364 14.99 -3.17 18.39
C LEU A 364 14.34 -1.91 18.94
N LEU A 365 13.66 -1.13 18.07
CA LEU A 365 13.00 0.11 18.48
C LEU A 365 11.73 -0.20 19.29
N GLN A 366 11.93 -0.42 20.57
CA GLN A 366 10.90 -0.67 21.57
C GLN A 366 11.24 0.14 22.84
N ASP A 367 10.22 0.49 23.62
CA ASP A 367 10.41 1.12 24.95
C ASP A 367 10.86 0.07 25.95
N ASP A 368 12.10 -0.40 25.79
CA ASP A 368 12.73 -1.44 26.59
C ASP A 368 14.16 -0.99 26.97
N SER A 369 14.34 -0.71 28.25
CA SER A 369 15.63 -0.26 28.78
C SER A 369 16.77 -1.27 28.56
N GLU A 370 16.47 -2.57 28.47
CA GLU A 370 17.48 -3.62 28.24
C GLU A 370 18.02 -3.58 26.81
N LYS A 371 17.29 -3.01 25.85
CA LYS A 371 17.71 -2.90 24.46
C LYS A 371 18.44 -1.61 24.11
N ARG A 372 18.63 -0.72 25.08
CA ARG A 372 19.21 0.60 24.86
C ARG A 372 20.58 0.55 24.16
N GLU A 373 21.47 -0.31 24.61
CA GLU A 373 22.81 -0.46 23.99
C GLU A 373 22.71 -0.94 22.54
N GLN A 374 21.78 -1.85 22.25
CA GLN A 374 21.55 -2.37 20.91
C GLN A 374 20.97 -1.27 19.99
N ILE A 375 20.04 -0.45 20.50
CA ILE A 375 19.49 0.70 19.78
C ILE A 375 20.61 1.71 19.48
N GLU A 376 21.45 2.04 20.45
CA GLU A 376 22.59 2.94 20.25
C GLU A 376 23.56 2.40 19.20
N ALA A 377 23.86 1.11 19.22
CA ALA A 377 24.71 0.46 18.22
C ALA A 377 24.07 0.52 16.82
N LEU A 378 22.75 0.29 16.68
CA LEU A 378 22.01 0.43 15.45
C LEU A 378 22.10 1.84 14.89
N LEU A 379 21.84 2.87 15.71
CA LEU A 379 21.89 4.27 15.31
C LEU A 379 23.31 4.72 14.94
N CYS A 380 24.35 4.22 15.62
CA CYS A 380 25.74 4.47 15.24
C CYS A 380 26.08 3.85 13.88
N ARG A 381 25.58 2.65 13.58
CA ARG A 381 25.77 1.99 12.28
C ARG A 381 25.02 2.76 11.18
N ALA A 382 23.77 3.13 11.43
CA ALA A 382 22.97 3.94 10.52
C ALA A 382 23.69 5.25 10.13
N ARG A 383 24.29 5.95 11.09
CA ARG A 383 25.09 7.16 10.84
C ARG A 383 26.21 6.93 9.82
N VAL A 384 26.95 5.83 9.96
CA VAL A 384 28.05 5.51 9.04
C VAL A 384 27.54 5.35 7.61
N LEU A 385 26.36 4.76 7.44
CA LEU A 385 25.72 4.58 6.13
C LEU A 385 25.21 5.91 5.57
N VAL A 386 24.53 6.71 6.39
CA VAL A 386 24.00 8.04 5.99
C VAL A 386 25.11 8.95 5.47
N GLN A 387 26.33 8.90 6.03
CA GLN A 387 27.47 9.67 5.51
C GLN A 387 27.88 9.31 4.07
N LYS A 388 27.42 8.17 3.55
CA LYS A 388 27.65 7.72 2.17
C LYS A 388 26.47 7.98 1.24
N MET A 389 25.45 8.70 1.73
CA MET A 389 24.22 9.06 1.04
C MET A 389 24.17 10.58 0.82
N PRO A 390 24.88 11.15 -0.17
CA PRO A 390 25.06 12.60 -0.30
C PRO A 390 23.78 13.38 -0.59
N LYS A 391 22.72 12.71 -1.08
CA LYS A 391 21.43 13.32 -1.39
C LYS A 391 20.34 12.99 -0.37
N ILE A 392 20.67 12.28 0.71
CA ILE A 392 19.67 11.89 1.72
C ILE A 392 19.07 13.13 2.38
N ASN A 393 17.78 13.28 2.36
CA ASN A 393 17.05 14.34 3.05
C ASN A 393 16.14 13.79 4.15
N THR A 394 15.77 12.51 4.06
CA THR A 394 14.89 11.85 5.01
C THR A 394 15.44 10.47 5.34
N PHE A 395 15.66 10.19 6.61
CA PHE A 395 16.05 8.87 7.09
C PHE A 395 15.18 8.51 8.30
N VAL A 396 14.49 7.39 8.23
CA VAL A 396 13.55 6.94 9.25
C VAL A 396 13.85 5.51 9.66
N LEU A 397 14.01 5.28 10.95
CA LEU A 397 13.90 3.97 11.55
C LEU A 397 12.69 3.97 12.47
N TRP A 398 11.80 3.01 12.34
CA TRP A 398 10.58 2.99 13.12
C TRP A 398 10.15 1.57 13.48
N ASN A 399 9.27 1.47 14.45
CA ASN A 399 8.64 0.22 14.83
C ASN A 399 7.32 0.50 15.53
N ASP A 400 6.42 -0.46 15.50
CA ASP A 400 5.24 -0.47 16.30
C ASP A 400 5.05 -1.83 16.99
N GLY A 401 4.26 -1.80 18.04
CA GLY A 401 3.91 -2.99 18.80
C GLY A 401 2.57 -2.80 19.52
N LYS A 402 2.21 -3.73 20.39
CA LYS A 402 1.01 -3.56 21.21
C LYS A 402 1.19 -2.35 22.13
N ALA A 403 0.38 -1.32 21.90
CA ALA A 403 0.31 -0.09 22.69
C ALA A 403 1.59 0.77 22.72
N HIS A 404 2.52 0.59 21.79
CA HIS A 404 3.68 1.46 21.66
C HIS A 404 4.04 1.66 20.17
N ALA A 405 4.59 2.81 19.86
CA ALA A 405 5.21 3.10 18.58
C ALA A 405 6.46 3.96 18.82
N CYS A 406 7.52 3.65 18.10
CA CYS A 406 8.79 4.33 18.22
C CYS A 406 9.32 4.71 16.85
N ALA A 407 9.87 5.91 16.70
CA ALA A 407 10.55 6.30 15.49
C ALA A 407 11.81 7.11 15.82
N PHE A 408 12.86 6.87 15.03
CA PHE A 408 13.99 7.76 14.88
C PHE A 408 13.91 8.40 13.51
N ILE A 409 13.80 9.73 13.48
CA ILE A 409 13.64 10.51 12.26
C ILE A 409 14.80 11.48 12.13
N TYR A 410 15.55 11.36 11.05
CA TYR A 410 16.54 12.34 10.62
C TYR A 410 16.00 13.04 9.37
N ARG A 411 15.87 14.36 9.44
CA ARG A 411 15.37 15.19 8.36
C ARG A 411 16.20 16.46 8.22
N ILE A 412 16.36 16.93 7.01
CA ILE A 412 17.22 18.09 6.74
C ILE A 412 16.53 19.43 7.05
N ASP A 413 15.20 19.47 7.01
CA ASP A 413 14.42 20.70 7.21
C ASP A 413 14.06 21.01 8.68
N GLY A 414 14.69 20.33 9.64
CA GLY A 414 14.59 20.59 11.10
C GLY A 414 13.34 20.02 11.74
N ASP A 415 13.48 19.10 12.66
CA ASP A 415 13.01 19.08 14.04
C ASP A 415 13.28 17.74 14.75
N ARG A 416 13.91 17.80 15.85
CA ARG A 416 14.01 17.22 17.19
C ARG A 416 13.77 15.71 17.41
N ALA A 417 14.79 15.00 17.86
CA ALA A 417 14.70 13.67 18.50
C ALA A 417 15.51 13.63 19.82
N SER A 418 15.08 12.87 20.84
CA SER A 418 15.82 12.68 22.08
C SER A 418 16.67 11.40 22.02
N LEU A 419 17.97 11.55 22.12
CA LEU A 419 18.94 10.45 22.05
C LEU A 419 20.00 10.60 23.16
N SER A 420 20.77 9.53 23.42
CA SER A 420 21.93 9.66 24.31
C SER A 420 22.92 10.68 23.79
N PRO A 421 23.72 11.33 24.66
CA PRO A 421 24.73 12.33 24.26
C PRO A 421 25.71 11.82 23.22
N LEU A 422 26.05 10.53 23.23
CA LEU A 422 26.96 9.92 22.27
C LEU A 422 26.30 9.83 20.88
N VAL A 423 25.06 9.41 20.81
CA VAL A 423 24.31 9.31 19.56
C VAL A 423 24.06 10.70 18.97
N VAL A 424 23.65 11.66 19.79
CA VAL A 424 23.47 13.07 19.37
C VAL A 424 24.76 13.61 18.75
N LYS A 425 25.89 13.49 19.45
CA LYS A 425 27.18 13.96 18.95
C LYS A 425 27.58 13.29 17.64
N SER A 426 27.33 11.98 17.52
CA SER A 426 27.66 11.25 16.30
C SER A 426 26.81 11.67 15.11
N TRP A 427 25.52 11.94 15.31
CA TRP A 427 24.62 12.40 14.25
C TRP A 427 24.84 13.88 13.90
N GLN A 428 25.19 14.74 14.87
CA GLN A 428 25.63 16.11 14.60
C GLN A 428 26.86 16.13 13.69
N LEU A 429 27.79 15.20 13.90
CA LEU A 429 28.97 15.06 13.03
C LEU A 429 28.56 14.58 11.61
N ALA A 430 27.55 13.77 11.46
CA ALA A 430 27.02 13.38 10.16
C ALA A 430 26.36 14.59 9.45
N ALA A 431 25.50 15.32 10.16
CA ALA A 431 24.84 16.53 9.65
C ALA A 431 25.85 17.57 9.17
N SER A 432 26.91 17.85 9.95
CA SER A 432 27.96 18.81 9.57
C SER A 432 28.73 18.39 8.31
N LYS A 433 29.00 17.10 8.13
CA LYS A 433 29.64 16.58 6.90
C LYS A 433 28.77 16.67 5.67
N LEU A 434 27.46 16.60 5.83
CA LEU A 434 26.48 16.76 4.75
C LEU A 434 26.14 18.25 4.46
N ARG A 435 26.84 19.21 5.09
CA ARG A 435 26.66 20.67 4.95
C ARG A 435 25.33 21.22 5.51
N TYR A 436 24.74 20.54 6.50
CA TYR A 436 23.51 20.96 7.16
C TYR A 436 23.76 21.44 8.59
N SER A 437 23.04 22.46 9.03
CA SER A 437 23.48 23.28 10.14
C SER A 437 23.14 22.80 11.54
N GLU A 438 22.09 22.02 11.77
CA GLU A 438 21.76 21.55 13.13
C GLU A 438 20.87 20.29 13.15
N LEU A 439 21.23 19.35 14.03
CA LEU A 439 20.39 18.22 14.43
C LEU A 439 19.47 18.70 15.55
N GLN A 440 18.17 18.74 15.30
CA GLN A 440 17.17 19.02 16.32
C GLN A 440 16.63 17.72 16.89
N LEU A 441 16.52 17.65 18.22
CA LEU A 441 16.07 16.46 18.93
C LEU A 441 14.74 16.72 19.63
N LYS A 442 13.70 15.94 19.31
CA LYS A 442 12.39 15.99 19.92
C LYS A 442 12.01 14.62 20.47
N GLN A 443 11.60 14.57 21.73
CA GLN A 443 11.00 13.37 22.31
C GLN A 443 9.51 13.64 22.54
N GLU A 444 8.68 12.83 21.92
CA GLU A 444 7.24 12.89 22.09
C GLU A 444 6.72 11.51 22.55
N CYS A 445 5.86 11.52 23.55
CA CYS A 445 5.10 10.33 23.94
C CYS A 445 3.73 10.40 23.28
N ILE A 446 3.40 9.36 22.52
CA ILE A 446 2.06 9.23 21.94
C ILE A 446 1.12 8.80 23.06
N GLN A 447 0.19 9.68 23.46
CA GLN A 447 -0.84 9.40 24.47
C GLN A 447 -2.07 8.69 23.90
N ALA A 448 -2.04 8.30 22.63
CA ALA A 448 -3.16 7.65 21.97
C ALA A 448 -3.17 6.13 22.25
N VAL A 449 -4.36 5.56 22.30
CA VAL A 449 -4.53 4.10 22.36
C VAL A 449 -4.31 3.52 20.97
N LEU A 450 -3.18 2.86 20.76
CA LEU A 450 -2.85 2.21 19.49
C LEU A 450 -3.60 0.88 19.39
N LYS A 451 -4.47 0.76 18.40
CA LYS A 451 -5.28 -0.45 18.14
C LYS A 451 -4.77 -1.24 16.94
N SER A 452 -3.95 -0.62 16.09
CA SER A 452 -3.45 -1.21 14.84
C SER A 452 -2.11 -0.59 14.43
N HIS A 453 -1.39 -1.25 13.52
CA HIS A 453 -0.24 -0.68 12.82
C HIS A 453 -0.59 0.66 12.15
N GLY A 454 -1.80 0.76 11.60
CA GLY A 454 -2.29 2.00 10.99
C GLY A 454 -2.38 3.16 11.97
N ASP A 455 -2.80 2.92 13.21
CA ASP A 455 -2.80 3.98 14.24
C ASP A 455 -1.37 4.41 14.59
N ALA A 456 -0.45 3.46 14.71
CA ALA A 456 0.95 3.77 14.97
C ALA A 456 1.55 4.66 13.86
N ILE A 457 1.39 4.28 12.60
CA ILE A 457 1.88 5.05 11.45
C ILE A 457 1.25 6.46 11.43
N TYR A 458 -0.07 6.54 11.66
CA TYR A 458 -0.79 7.81 11.67
C TYR A 458 -0.28 8.76 12.76
N HIS A 459 -0.08 8.27 13.98
CA HIS A 459 0.37 9.10 15.11
C HIS A 459 1.88 9.38 15.10
N LEU A 460 2.68 8.56 14.41
CA LEU A 460 4.11 8.83 14.24
C LEU A 460 4.40 9.96 13.26
N GLU A 461 3.42 10.35 12.43
CA GLU A 461 3.55 11.43 11.44
C GLU A 461 4.85 11.32 10.62
N LEU A 462 5.11 10.10 10.11
CA LEU A 462 6.36 9.83 9.39
C LEU A 462 6.52 10.76 8.19
N PRO A 463 7.71 11.35 7.96
CA PRO A 463 7.94 12.34 6.91
C PRO A 463 8.01 11.73 5.49
N CYS A 464 7.78 10.46 5.34
CA CYS A 464 7.77 9.75 4.07
C CYS A 464 6.69 8.68 4.06
N GLU A 465 6.23 8.33 2.88
CA GLU A 465 5.24 7.29 2.67
C GLU A 465 5.85 5.90 2.88
N VAL A 466 5.34 5.17 3.86
CA VAL A 466 5.76 3.79 4.19
C VAL A 466 4.71 2.75 3.80
N ILE A 467 3.52 3.20 3.46
CA ILE A 467 2.37 2.42 3.00
C ILE A 467 1.46 3.33 2.17
N ASP A 468 0.70 2.77 1.23
CA ASP A 468 -0.31 3.54 0.48
C ASP A 468 -1.37 4.15 1.43
N PRO A 469 -1.75 5.42 1.26
CA PRO A 469 -2.71 6.09 2.15
C PRO A 469 -4.05 5.36 2.29
N ALA A 470 -4.58 4.78 1.21
CA ALA A 470 -5.83 4.02 1.29
C ALA A 470 -5.68 2.72 2.10
N SER A 471 -4.51 2.08 2.03
CA SER A 471 -4.18 0.91 2.86
C SER A 471 -4.02 1.29 4.32
N LEU A 472 -3.41 2.43 4.62
CA LEU A 472 -3.30 2.96 5.98
C LEU A 472 -4.68 3.11 6.63
N TRP A 473 -5.60 3.76 5.94
CA TRP A 473 -6.99 3.91 6.41
C TRP A 473 -7.68 2.57 6.57
N GLN A 474 -7.46 1.61 5.67
CA GLN A 474 -8.02 0.27 5.79
C GLN A 474 -7.54 -0.44 7.06
N ILE A 475 -6.24 -0.39 7.38
CA ILE A 475 -5.67 -1.00 8.60
C ILE A 475 -6.31 -0.37 9.86
N ARG A 476 -6.39 0.96 9.91
CA ARG A 476 -7.01 1.67 11.03
C ARG A 476 -8.45 1.20 11.25
N ARG A 477 -9.23 1.13 10.18
CA ARG A 477 -10.63 0.68 10.20
C ARG A 477 -10.77 -0.75 10.70
N GLU A 478 -9.94 -1.66 10.22
CA GLU A 478 -9.94 -3.06 10.65
C GLU A 478 -9.56 -3.17 12.13
N GLY A 479 -8.60 -2.41 12.62
CA GLY A 479 -8.22 -2.34 14.02
C GLY A 479 -9.35 -1.89 14.95
N TYR A 480 -10.13 -0.88 14.56
CA TYR A 480 -11.30 -0.44 15.32
C TYR A 480 -12.40 -1.51 15.38
N SER A 481 -12.60 -2.26 14.30
CA SER A 481 -13.62 -3.33 14.27
C SER A 481 -13.26 -4.55 15.12
N LEU A 482 -11.99 -4.72 15.48
CA LEU A 482 -11.52 -5.84 16.33
C LEU A 482 -11.41 -5.46 17.81
N ALA A 483 -11.35 -4.17 18.11
CA ALA A 483 -11.17 -3.66 19.48
C ALA A 483 -12.49 -3.37 20.20
N GLN A 484 -13.65 -3.49 19.52
CA GLN A 484 -14.99 -3.43 20.11
C GLN A 484 -15.46 -4.83 20.52
#